data_082a9d3bf61a26d47bb30a9afde110c6
#
_entry.id   082a9d3bf61a26d47bb30a9afde110c6
#
_cell.length_a   1.000
_cell.length_b   1.000
_cell.length_c   1.000
_cell.angle_alpha   90.00
_cell.angle_beta   90.00
_cell.angle_gamma   90.00
#
_symmetry.space_group_name_H-M   'P 1'
#
loop_
_entity.id
_entity.type
_entity.pdbx_description
1 polymer ?
#
loop_
_entity_poly.entity_id
_entity_poly.type
_entity_poly.pdbx_seq_one_letter_code
_entity_poly.pdbx_strand_id
1 'polypeptide(L)'
;MCGSDATNKKKSSFDLALKGAAAFALVGVFAAPALAQMEGVLEEIIVTAQKREEALQDVPISVATTSGENLHAMFSGADDILALSGRVPGLYAESSNGRSAPRFYMRGLGNIDFDLAACQPVSLIMDEVVMENVVLKIFPLFDLHNIEVIRGPQGTLFGRNTTAGIVKVNTNRPADETSGYIRASYGTYGTTNIDGAVGGGLIDNTLSARVSALSRSRDNWITNGHTGEKSLGRYRDNAVRFQLLWTPTDRITALLLQQNRSLDGTSSIFRANVFDTGSADLNQNYQRDLVYYDGGDINPQEYQSSGTTLNLTFDFDSTSLSSITSFQSADGSSRGDI
;
A
#
# COMPACT_ATOMS: atom_id res chain seq x y z
N MET A 1 -3.34 -57.54 0.22
CA MET A 1 -4.45 -57.40 1.19
C MET A 1 -4.40 -56.02 1.77
N CYS A 2 -5.45 -55.29 1.47
CA CYS A 2 -6.08 -54.20 2.23
C CYS A 2 -5.18 -53.07 2.69
N GLY A 3 -5.32 -51.90 2.23
CA GLY A 3 -6.46 -50.94 2.15
C GLY A 3 -6.16 -49.85 3.14
N SER A 4 -6.35 -48.63 2.98
CA SER A 4 -7.32 -47.75 2.35
C SER A 4 -6.82 -46.32 2.43
N ASP A 5 -6.84 -45.65 1.39
CA ASP A 5 -7.58 -44.44 1.02
C ASP A 5 -8.38 -43.76 2.14
N ALA A 6 -8.02 -42.53 2.48
CA ALA A 6 -8.93 -41.45 2.90
C ALA A 6 -8.21 -40.24 3.46
N THR A 7 -7.74 -39.33 2.60
CA THR A 7 -7.66 -37.88 2.93
C THR A 7 -7.48 -37.05 1.65
N ASN A 8 -8.54 -36.94 0.85
CA ASN A 8 -8.55 -35.95 -0.24
C ASN A 8 -9.99 -35.55 -0.55
N LYS A 9 -10.60 -34.72 0.31
CA LYS A 9 -11.90 -34.09 0.02
C LYS A 9 -12.18 -32.94 0.96
N LYS A 10 -11.46 -31.82 0.78
CA LYS A 10 -11.89 -30.51 1.32
C LYS A 10 -11.23 -29.29 0.66
N LYS A 11 -10.82 -29.38 -0.61
CA LYS A 11 -10.31 -28.20 -1.38
C LYS A 11 -11.12 -27.86 -2.63
N SER A 12 -12.29 -28.45 -2.83
CA SER A 12 -13.01 -28.33 -4.12
C SER A 12 -14.25 -27.44 -4.11
N SER A 13 -14.65 -26.82 -3.03
CA SER A 13 -15.90 -26.07 -2.99
C SER A 13 -15.77 -24.54 -3.04
N PHE A 14 -14.54 -24.00 -3.01
CA PHE A 14 -14.33 -22.55 -3.09
C PHE A 14 -13.97 -22.04 -4.51
N ASP A 15 -13.47 -22.92 -5.36
CA ASP A 15 -13.08 -22.56 -6.74
C ASP A 15 -14.25 -22.50 -7.73
N LEU A 16 -15.42 -22.99 -7.38
CA LEU A 16 -16.57 -23.06 -8.30
C LEU A 16 -17.49 -21.82 -8.24
N ALA A 17 -17.38 -20.99 -7.22
CA ALA A 17 -18.22 -19.81 -7.05
C ALA A 17 -17.72 -18.57 -7.80
N LEU A 18 -16.46 -18.56 -8.26
CA LEU A 18 -15.85 -17.39 -8.91
C LEU A 18 -15.88 -17.46 -10.47
N LYS A 19 -16.33 -18.57 -11.05
CA LYS A 19 -16.39 -18.73 -12.53
C LYS A 19 -17.75 -18.42 -13.15
N GLY A 20 -18.73 -18.01 -12.36
CA GLY A 20 -20.13 -17.82 -12.81
C GLY A 20 -20.57 -16.38 -13.07
N ALA A 21 -19.75 -15.35 -12.85
CA ALA A 21 -20.19 -13.94 -12.89
C ALA A 21 -19.59 -13.09 -14.03
N ALA A 22 -19.01 -13.68 -15.06
CA ALA A 22 -18.36 -12.94 -16.16
C ALA A 22 -19.13 -13.02 -17.48
N ALA A 23 -20.45 -12.94 -17.46
CA ALA A 23 -21.24 -12.85 -18.69
C ALA A 23 -22.52 -12.06 -18.44
N PHE A 24 -22.45 -10.70 -18.39
CA PHE A 24 -23.61 -9.87 -18.79
C PHE A 24 -23.21 -8.41 -19.02
N ALA A 25 -23.70 -7.91 -20.16
CA ALA A 25 -23.95 -6.51 -20.53
C ALA A 25 -22.80 -5.66 -21.08
N LEU A 26 -22.46 -5.90 -22.35
CA LEU A 26 -22.06 -4.85 -23.28
C LEU A 26 -23.33 -4.14 -23.76
N VAL A 27 -23.71 -3.02 -23.16
CA VAL A 27 -24.69 -2.08 -23.77
C VAL A 27 -23.93 -0.80 -24.04
N GLY A 28 -23.70 -0.54 -25.33
CA GLY A 28 -23.09 0.69 -25.80
C GLY A 28 -24.02 1.88 -25.59
N VAL A 29 -23.54 2.85 -24.83
CA VAL A 29 -24.09 4.22 -24.81
C VAL A 29 -23.07 5.11 -25.51
N PHE A 30 -23.38 5.50 -26.76
CA PHE A 30 -22.69 6.59 -27.44
C PHE A 30 -23.04 7.89 -26.70
N ALA A 31 -22.16 8.37 -25.84
CA ALA A 31 -22.22 9.72 -25.32
C ALA A 31 -21.42 10.65 -26.24
N ALA A 32 -22.07 11.68 -26.76
CA ALA A 32 -21.43 12.75 -27.52
C ALA A 32 -20.42 13.49 -26.63
N PRO A 33 -19.27 13.97 -27.17
CA PRO A 33 -18.31 14.72 -26.40
C PRO A 33 -18.92 16.07 -26.03
N ALA A 34 -19.28 16.27 -24.78
CA ALA A 34 -19.46 17.58 -24.21
C ALA A 34 -18.08 18.23 -24.10
N LEU A 35 -17.84 19.25 -24.90
CA LEU A 35 -16.70 20.16 -24.73
C LEU A 35 -16.94 20.95 -23.42
N ALA A 36 -16.53 20.38 -22.29
CA ALA A 36 -16.44 21.11 -21.05
C ALA A 36 -15.30 22.12 -21.22
N GLN A 37 -15.65 23.42 -21.23
CA GLN A 37 -14.72 24.50 -21.01
C GLN A 37 -14.04 24.24 -19.64
N MET A 38 -12.76 23.90 -19.67
CA MET A 38 -11.92 23.92 -18.48
C MET A 38 -11.67 25.40 -18.14
N GLU A 39 -12.58 26.00 -17.37
CA GLU A 39 -12.20 27.15 -16.57
C GLU A 39 -11.19 26.64 -15.54
N GLY A 40 -9.92 27.05 -15.70
CA GLY A 40 -8.84 26.70 -14.78
C GLY A 40 -9.05 27.41 -13.44
N VAL A 41 -9.96 26.92 -12.63
CA VAL A 41 -9.97 27.19 -11.20
C VAL A 41 -8.75 26.43 -10.67
N LEU A 42 -7.74 27.17 -10.21
CA LEU A 42 -6.62 26.58 -9.46
C LEU A 42 -7.25 25.93 -8.22
N GLU A 43 -7.37 24.62 -8.26
CA GLU A 43 -7.89 23.84 -7.14
C GLU A 43 -6.90 24.00 -5.98
N GLU A 44 -7.35 24.57 -4.89
CA GLU A 44 -6.54 24.77 -3.69
C GLU A 44 -6.16 23.40 -3.11
N ILE A 45 -4.87 23.15 -3.01
CA ILE A 45 -4.38 21.89 -2.48
C ILE A 45 -4.42 21.95 -0.97
N ILE A 46 -5.33 21.18 -0.36
CA ILE A 46 -5.44 21.04 1.10
C ILE A 46 -4.56 19.88 1.58
N VAL A 47 -3.82 20.11 2.65
CA VAL A 47 -2.96 19.13 3.32
C VAL A 47 -3.29 19.02 4.80
N THR A 48 -2.94 17.90 5.40
CA THR A 48 -3.16 17.62 6.83
C THR A 48 -1.85 17.44 7.60
N ALA A 49 -0.80 18.06 7.10
CA ALA A 49 0.58 17.96 7.59
C ALA A 49 0.76 18.38 9.06
N GLN A 50 -0.09 19.27 9.56
CA GLN A 50 -0.09 19.75 10.95
C GLN A 50 -1.25 19.20 11.80
N LYS A 51 -1.86 18.07 11.39
CA LYS A 51 -3.05 17.47 11.99
C LYS A 51 -4.30 18.38 11.95
N ARG A 52 -4.33 19.30 11.02
CA ARG A 52 -5.46 20.15 10.65
C ARG A 52 -5.43 20.39 9.14
N GLU A 53 -6.58 20.66 8.57
CA GLU A 53 -6.70 21.00 7.16
C GLU A 53 -6.20 22.43 6.93
N GLU A 54 -5.21 22.58 6.07
CA GLU A 54 -4.62 23.87 5.70
C GLU A 54 -4.28 23.88 4.22
N ALA A 55 -4.33 25.06 3.60
CA ALA A 55 -3.83 25.24 2.24
C ALA A 55 -2.33 24.95 2.21
N LEU A 56 -1.86 24.19 1.23
CA LEU A 56 -0.44 23.82 1.09
C LEU A 56 0.50 25.04 1.13
N GLN A 57 0.03 26.19 0.62
CA GLN A 57 0.82 27.43 0.58
C GLN A 57 0.96 28.10 1.95
N ASP A 58 0.04 27.84 2.87
CA ASP A 58 0.04 28.45 4.20
C ASP A 58 0.81 27.62 5.24
N VAL A 59 1.17 26.38 4.89
CA VAL A 59 1.91 25.47 5.78
C VAL A 59 3.37 25.87 5.87
N PRO A 60 3.90 26.26 7.06
CA PRO A 60 5.27 26.76 7.22
C PRO A 60 6.34 25.66 7.25
N ILE A 61 6.07 24.49 6.67
CA ILE A 61 7.00 23.36 6.59
C ILE A 61 7.09 22.83 5.15
N SER A 62 8.17 22.12 4.85
CA SER A 62 8.39 21.56 3.51
C SER A 62 7.52 20.32 3.29
N VAL A 63 6.43 20.48 2.57
CA VAL A 63 5.50 19.41 2.19
C VAL A 63 5.53 19.20 0.68
N ALA A 64 5.46 17.94 0.26
CA ALA A 64 5.09 17.58 -1.11
C ALA A 64 3.86 16.68 -1.03
N THR A 65 2.86 16.96 -1.84
CA THR A 65 1.64 16.14 -1.90
C THR A 65 1.42 15.62 -3.31
N THR A 66 0.79 14.46 -3.39
CA THR A 66 0.36 13.84 -4.64
C THR A 66 -1.05 13.31 -4.44
N SER A 67 -1.97 13.67 -5.33
CA SER A 67 -3.39 13.30 -5.28
C SER A 67 -3.92 13.04 -6.69
N GLY A 68 -5.16 12.58 -6.81
CA GLY A 68 -5.88 12.47 -8.06
C GLY A 68 -5.19 11.59 -9.11
N GLU A 69 -5.18 12.05 -10.36
CA GLU A 69 -4.63 11.30 -11.50
C GLU A 69 -3.14 11.01 -11.38
N ASN A 70 -2.36 11.93 -10.80
CA ASN A 70 -0.93 11.74 -10.59
C ASN A 70 -0.66 10.56 -9.65
N LEU A 71 -1.48 10.42 -8.61
CA LEU A 71 -1.41 9.29 -7.69
C LEU A 71 -1.76 7.98 -8.40
N HIS A 72 -2.81 7.98 -9.21
CA HIS A 72 -3.22 6.81 -9.99
C HIS A 72 -2.15 6.40 -11.01
N ALA A 73 -1.57 7.35 -11.73
CA ALA A 73 -0.50 7.09 -12.68
C ALA A 73 0.74 6.51 -11.99
N MET A 74 1.06 6.98 -10.78
CA MET A 74 2.19 6.51 -10.00
C MET A 74 2.09 5.02 -9.63
N PHE A 75 0.88 4.55 -9.29
CA PHE A 75 0.63 3.18 -8.82
C PHE A 75 -0.03 2.26 -9.88
N SER A 76 -0.18 2.70 -11.13
CA SER A 76 -0.78 1.90 -12.21
C SER A 76 0.03 0.65 -12.59
N GLY A 77 1.33 0.64 -12.32
CA GLY A 77 2.25 -0.45 -12.62
C GLY A 77 2.30 -1.59 -11.60
N ALA A 78 1.32 -1.70 -10.70
CA ALA A 78 1.33 -2.62 -9.55
C ALA A 78 2.51 -2.38 -8.59
N ASP A 79 3.01 -1.16 -8.54
CA ASP A 79 4.04 -0.74 -7.61
C ASP A 79 3.47 -0.60 -6.19
N ASP A 80 4.36 -0.62 -5.22
CA ASP A 80 4.06 -0.35 -3.82
C ASP A 80 4.60 1.03 -3.40
N ILE A 81 4.70 1.27 -2.09
CA ILE A 81 5.18 2.55 -1.56
C ILE A 81 6.60 2.92 -2.03
N LEU A 82 7.38 1.95 -2.50
CA LEU A 82 8.72 2.20 -3.06
C LEU A 82 8.65 3.03 -4.35
N ALA A 83 7.49 3.07 -5.02
CA ALA A 83 7.26 3.92 -6.18
C ALA A 83 7.41 5.43 -5.89
N LEU A 84 7.34 5.84 -4.63
CA LEU A 84 7.63 7.21 -4.22
C LEU A 84 9.11 7.60 -4.42
N SER A 85 10.00 6.59 -4.43
CA SER A 85 11.43 6.80 -4.67
C SER A 85 11.68 7.41 -6.03
N GLY A 86 12.42 8.49 -6.07
CA GLY A 86 12.73 9.22 -7.31
C GLY A 86 11.57 10.05 -7.90
N ARG A 87 10.36 9.96 -7.37
CA ARG A 87 9.20 10.77 -7.77
C ARG A 87 8.92 11.92 -6.82
N VAL A 88 9.35 11.77 -5.57
CA VAL A 88 9.29 12.85 -4.58
C VAL A 88 10.70 13.36 -4.32
N PRO A 89 11.02 14.63 -4.62
CA PRO A 89 12.36 15.19 -4.42
C PRO A 89 12.83 15.03 -2.97
N GLY A 90 14.04 14.48 -2.79
CA GLY A 90 14.65 14.27 -1.49
C GLY A 90 14.13 13.07 -0.70
N LEU A 91 13.25 12.25 -1.28
CA LEU A 91 12.81 10.96 -0.74
C LEU A 91 13.43 9.82 -1.56
N TYR A 92 14.09 8.90 -0.88
CA TYR A 92 14.51 7.62 -1.41
C TYR A 92 13.88 6.50 -0.58
N ALA A 93 13.40 5.48 -1.23
CA ALA A 93 12.79 4.32 -0.58
C ALA A 93 13.32 3.05 -1.22
N GLU A 94 13.63 2.05 -0.41
CA GLU A 94 14.10 0.74 -0.85
C GLU A 94 13.67 -0.34 0.13
N SER A 95 13.77 -1.60 -0.26
CA SER A 95 13.58 -2.73 0.62
C SER A 95 14.56 -3.85 0.28
N SER A 96 15.28 -4.32 1.30
CA SER A 96 16.12 -5.52 1.22
C SER A 96 15.37 -6.80 1.60
N ASN A 97 14.10 -6.66 2.01
CA ASN A 97 13.26 -7.77 2.47
C ASN A 97 12.09 -8.04 1.50
N GLY A 98 12.32 -7.91 0.19
CA GLY A 98 11.30 -8.13 -0.83
C GLY A 98 10.17 -7.10 -0.73
N ARG A 99 8.94 -7.59 -0.66
CA ARG A 99 7.72 -6.77 -0.55
C ARG A 99 7.32 -6.51 0.91
N SER A 100 8.30 -6.40 1.80
CA SER A 100 8.10 -6.07 3.22
C SER A 100 9.20 -5.15 3.72
N ALA A 101 9.01 -4.56 4.89
CA ALA A 101 9.98 -3.77 5.63
C ALA A 101 10.70 -2.68 4.78
N PRO A 102 9.98 -1.73 4.17
CA PRO A 102 10.60 -0.65 3.42
C PRO A 102 11.39 0.25 4.35
N ARG A 103 12.51 0.76 3.83
CA ARG A 103 13.33 1.79 4.47
C ARG A 103 13.24 3.08 3.70
N PHE A 104 13.08 4.17 4.42
CA PHE A 104 12.95 5.50 3.84
C PHE A 104 14.14 6.35 4.22
N TYR A 105 14.64 7.09 3.25
CA TYR A 105 15.71 8.07 3.41
C TYR A 105 15.18 9.43 2.97
N MET A 106 15.32 10.43 3.80
CA MET A 106 14.85 11.78 3.51
C MET A 106 15.98 12.76 3.67
N ARG A 107 16.32 13.49 2.59
CA ARG A 107 17.47 14.41 2.55
C ARG A 107 18.79 13.74 3.00
N GLY A 108 18.97 12.46 2.66
CA GLY A 108 20.14 11.66 3.04
C GLY A 108 20.08 11.05 4.45
N LEU A 109 19.10 11.38 5.27
CA LEU A 109 18.91 10.75 6.58
C LEU A 109 18.06 9.49 6.44
N GLY A 110 18.61 8.35 6.79
CA GLY A 110 17.96 7.04 6.74
C GLY A 110 18.62 6.07 7.71
N ASN A 111 18.17 4.83 7.71
CA ASN A 111 18.78 3.74 8.48
C ASN A 111 19.02 2.54 7.57
N ILE A 112 20.27 2.09 7.50
CA ILE A 112 20.71 0.93 6.70
C ILE A 112 20.66 -0.37 7.48
N ASP A 113 20.27 -0.35 8.75
CA ASP A 113 20.19 -1.55 9.58
C ASP A 113 19.11 -2.50 9.04
N PHE A 114 19.44 -3.76 8.90
CA PHE A 114 18.55 -4.82 8.43
C PHE A 114 17.63 -5.39 9.51
N ASP A 115 17.90 -5.08 10.79
CA ASP A 115 17.06 -5.55 11.88
C ASP A 115 15.65 -4.93 11.77
N LEU A 116 14.64 -5.79 11.83
CA LEU A 116 13.23 -5.36 11.78
C LEU A 116 12.83 -4.51 12.99
N ALA A 117 13.57 -4.59 14.10
CA ALA A 117 13.37 -3.77 15.29
C ALA A 117 14.11 -2.43 15.22
N ALA A 118 14.97 -2.21 14.21
CA ALA A 118 15.76 -0.99 14.10
C ALA A 118 14.86 0.25 13.89
N CYS A 119 15.14 1.30 14.67
CA CYS A 119 14.43 2.57 14.54
C CYS A 119 14.76 3.26 13.22
N GLN A 120 13.75 3.77 12.53
CA GLN A 120 13.91 4.49 11.27
C GLN A 120 13.62 5.97 11.49
N PRO A 121 14.42 6.89 10.90
CA PRO A 121 14.25 8.33 11.07
C PRO A 121 13.07 8.91 10.27
N VAL A 122 12.46 8.13 9.39
CA VAL A 122 11.25 8.48 8.64
C VAL A 122 10.11 7.55 9.04
N SER A 123 9.04 8.10 9.57
CA SER A 123 7.83 7.34 9.89
C SER A 123 6.85 7.30 8.72
N LEU A 124 6.13 6.19 8.62
CA LEU A 124 4.94 6.08 7.80
C LEU A 124 3.70 6.23 8.68
N ILE A 125 2.79 7.09 8.27
CA ILE A 125 1.50 7.33 8.92
C ILE A 125 0.40 7.00 7.94
N MET A 126 -0.52 6.13 8.33
CA MET A 126 -1.69 5.79 7.51
C MET A 126 -2.95 6.13 8.28
N ASP A 127 -3.78 7.02 7.72
CA ASP A 127 -5.03 7.49 8.35
C ASP A 127 -4.84 7.87 9.83
N GLU A 128 -3.83 8.71 10.11
CA GLU A 128 -3.41 9.19 11.42
C GLU A 128 -2.73 8.15 12.33
N VAL A 129 -2.61 6.89 11.92
CA VAL A 129 -1.96 5.82 12.68
C VAL A 129 -0.49 5.69 12.28
N VAL A 130 0.40 5.75 13.26
CA VAL A 130 1.84 5.54 13.05
C VAL A 130 2.11 4.05 12.85
N MET A 131 2.66 3.68 11.70
CA MET A 131 3.05 2.31 11.37
C MET A 131 4.45 2.02 11.93
N GLU A 132 4.52 1.73 13.23
CA GLU A 132 5.79 1.47 13.92
C GLU A 132 6.47 0.20 13.44
N ASN A 133 5.74 -0.91 13.36
CA ASN A 133 6.29 -2.16 12.86
C ASN A 133 6.61 -2.01 11.36
N VAL A 134 7.84 -2.27 10.98
CA VAL A 134 8.33 -2.09 9.61
C VAL A 134 7.60 -2.96 8.58
N VAL A 135 7.08 -4.12 9.00
CA VAL A 135 6.28 -4.99 8.15
C VAL A 135 4.92 -4.35 7.80
N LEU A 136 4.36 -3.53 8.69
CA LEU A 136 3.12 -2.79 8.45
C LEU A 136 3.31 -1.60 7.49
N LYS A 137 4.55 -1.09 7.34
CA LYS A 137 4.85 0.07 6.48
C LYS A 137 4.63 -0.19 4.99
N ILE A 138 4.51 -1.44 4.57
CA ILE A 138 4.30 -1.80 3.16
C ILE A 138 2.85 -2.21 2.88
N PHE A 139 1.89 -1.78 3.68
CA PHE A 139 0.48 -2.01 3.37
C PHE A 139 0.20 -1.52 1.94
N PRO A 140 -0.48 -2.32 1.09
CA PRO A 140 -0.67 -1.96 -0.30
C PRO A 140 -1.50 -0.69 -0.43
N LEU A 141 -1.05 0.18 -1.35
CA LEU A 141 -1.65 1.48 -1.57
C LEU A 141 -2.76 1.36 -2.61
N PHE A 142 -4.00 1.51 -2.18
CA PHE A 142 -5.20 1.51 -3.02
C PHE A 142 -6.28 2.37 -2.36
N ASP A 143 -7.18 2.91 -3.16
CA ASP A 143 -8.26 3.79 -2.74
C ASP A 143 -7.75 4.95 -1.88
N LEU A 144 -6.78 5.67 -2.43
CA LEU A 144 -6.10 6.77 -1.76
C LEU A 144 -6.74 8.10 -2.10
N HIS A 145 -6.80 8.99 -1.12
CA HIS A 145 -7.12 10.40 -1.29
C HIS A 145 -5.86 11.17 -1.70
N ASN A 146 -4.82 11.12 -0.86
CA ASN A 146 -3.52 11.74 -1.15
C ASN A 146 -2.38 11.04 -0.40
N ILE A 147 -1.15 11.39 -0.80
CA ILE A 147 0.09 11.09 -0.06
C ILE A 147 0.80 12.42 0.18
N GLU A 148 1.16 12.66 1.42
CA GLU A 148 1.91 13.84 1.85
C GLU A 148 3.29 13.41 2.34
N VAL A 149 4.34 14.01 1.81
CA VAL A 149 5.72 13.80 2.25
C VAL A 149 6.20 15.06 2.94
N ILE A 150 6.33 14.99 4.26
CA ILE A 150 6.69 16.11 5.13
C ILE A 150 8.14 15.95 5.52
N ARG A 151 8.97 16.94 5.14
CA ARG A 151 10.41 16.87 5.28
C ARG A 151 10.88 17.70 6.49
N GLY A 152 11.75 17.09 7.27
CA GLY A 152 12.29 17.67 8.49
C GLY A 152 11.68 17.09 9.76
N PRO A 153 12.21 17.44 10.96
CA PRO A 153 11.76 16.85 12.22
C PRO A 153 10.29 17.13 12.51
N GLN A 154 9.55 16.08 12.87
CA GLN A 154 8.11 16.14 13.16
C GLN A 154 7.76 15.53 14.53
N GLY A 155 8.72 15.44 15.44
CA GLY A 155 8.58 14.75 16.72
C GLY A 155 7.52 15.33 17.65
N THR A 156 7.24 16.63 17.57
CA THR A 156 6.24 17.30 18.42
C THR A 156 4.80 16.87 18.13
N LEU A 157 4.47 16.59 16.85
CA LEU A 157 3.12 16.21 16.41
C LEU A 157 2.95 14.71 16.22
N PHE A 158 4.02 14.01 15.80
CA PHE A 158 3.94 12.62 15.37
C PHE A 158 4.81 11.66 16.20
N GLY A 159 5.51 12.18 17.21
CA GLY A 159 6.27 11.36 18.15
C GLY A 159 7.62 10.89 17.60
N ARG A 160 8.08 9.75 18.13
CA ARG A 160 9.39 9.18 17.80
C ARG A 160 9.50 8.74 16.34
N ASN A 161 10.73 8.47 15.90
CA ASN A 161 11.05 7.96 14.55
C ASN A 161 10.68 8.93 13.41
N THR A 162 10.65 10.23 13.69
CA THR A 162 10.26 11.29 12.74
C THR A 162 11.33 12.38 12.63
N THR A 163 12.58 12.04 12.90
CA THR A 163 13.70 13.02 12.91
C THR A 163 14.06 13.53 11.52
N ALA A 164 13.87 12.73 10.46
CA ALA A 164 14.09 13.13 9.08
C ALA A 164 12.80 13.60 8.40
N GLY A 165 11.65 13.09 8.82
CA GLY A 165 10.34 13.44 8.28
C GLY A 165 9.32 12.31 8.38
N ILE A 166 8.22 12.49 7.67
CA ILE A 166 7.15 11.49 7.61
C ILE A 166 6.63 11.34 6.17
N VAL A 167 6.13 10.14 5.87
CA VAL A 167 5.29 9.84 4.72
C VAL A 167 3.89 9.58 5.25
N LYS A 168 2.94 10.47 4.95
CA LYS A 168 1.56 10.35 5.38
C LYS A 168 0.70 9.90 4.22
N VAL A 169 -0.06 8.84 4.41
CA VAL A 169 -0.98 8.24 3.45
C VAL A 169 -2.39 8.41 3.97
N ASN A 170 -3.21 9.12 3.22
CA ASN A 170 -4.62 9.31 3.54
C ASN A 170 -5.48 8.53 2.54
N THR A 171 -6.38 7.70 3.05
CA THR A 171 -7.32 6.93 2.22
C THR A 171 -8.61 7.71 2.00
N ASN A 172 -9.36 7.35 0.95
CA ASN A 172 -10.68 7.93 0.73
C ASN A 172 -11.62 7.53 1.87
N ARG A 173 -12.24 8.53 2.49
CA ARG A 173 -13.22 8.33 3.56
C ARG A 173 -14.61 8.02 2.99
N PRO A 174 -15.48 7.36 3.76
CA PRO A 174 -16.90 7.30 3.43
C PRO A 174 -17.51 8.70 3.29
N ALA A 175 -18.43 8.86 2.37
CA ALA A 175 -19.22 10.06 2.15
C ALA A 175 -20.68 9.68 1.90
N ASP A 176 -21.61 10.64 2.01
CA ASP A 176 -23.01 10.37 1.74
C ASP A 176 -23.29 10.14 0.26
N GLU A 177 -22.54 10.81 -0.61
CA GLU A 177 -22.63 10.58 -2.04
C GLU A 177 -22.10 9.20 -2.42
N THR A 178 -22.90 8.44 -3.16
CA THR A 178 -22.49 7.13 -3.65
C THR A 178 -21.40 7.27 -4.71
N SER A 179 -20.26 6.68 -4.43
CA SER A 179 -19.12 6.69 -5.33
C SER A 179 -18.43 5.33 -5.37
N GLY A 180 -17.77 5.03 -6.50
CA GLY A 180 -17.02 3.80 -6.62
C GLY A 180 -16.21 3.73 -7.90
N TYR A 181 -15.28 2.80 -7.91
CA TYR A 181 -14.49 2.50 -9.10
C TYR A 181 -14.05 1.03 -9.07
N ILE A 182 -13.68 0.53 -10.24
CA ILE A 182 -12.94 -0.71 -10.42
C ILE A 182 -11.84 -0.47 -11.44
N ARG A 183 -10.66 -0.97 -11.18
CA ARG A 183 -9.51 -0.92 -12.08
C ARG A 183 -8.93 -2.31 -12.23
N ALA A 184 -8.49 -2.63 -13.45
CA ALA A 184 -7.78 -3.86 -13.75
C ALA A 184 -6.62 -3.55 -14.68
N SER A 185 -5.47 -4.16 -14.42
CA SER A 185 -4.32 -4.08 -15.30
C SER A 185 -3.65 -5.44 -15.46
N TYR A 186 -3.03 -5.65 -16.62
CA TYR A 186 -2.27 -6.85 -16.94
C TYR A 186 -0.90 -6.45 -17.51
N GLY A 187 0.13 -7.16 -17.12
CA GLY A 187 1.52 -6.85 -17.50
C GLY A 187 2.39 -8.07 -17.74
N THR A 188 3.66 -7.84 -17.95
CA THR A 188 4.67 -8.88 -18.16
C THR A 188 4.72 -9.85 -16.97
N TYR A 189 5.14 -11.09 -17.21
CA TYR A 189 5.24 -12.18 -16.23
C TYR A 189 3.89 -12.55 -15.59
N GLY A 190 2.78 -12.44 -16.35
CA GLY A 190 1.46 -12.72 -15.80
C GLY A 190 1.03 -11.76 -14.68
N THR A 191 1.64 -10.57 -14.60
CA THR A 191 1.29 -9.59 -13.58
C THR A 191 -0.15 -9.15 -13.77
N THR A 192 -0.97 -9.35 -12.75
CA THR A 192 -2.36 -8.92 -12.69
C THR A 192 -2.55 -8.02 -11.48
N ASN A 193 -3.24 -6.90 -11.68
CA ASN A 193 -3.63 -6.01 -10.59
C ASN A 193 -5.10 -5.65 -10.78
N ILE A 194 -5.90 -5.92 -9.76
CA ILE A 194 -7.32 -5.56 -9.71
C ILE A 194 -7.56 -4.85 -8.39
N ASP A 195 -8.08 -3.65 -8.44
CA ASP A 195 -8.50 -2.91 -7.25
C ASP A 195 -9.81 -2.18 -7.50
N GLY A 196 -10.55 -1.96 -6.44
CA GLY A 196 -11.82 -1.26 -6.50
C GLY A 196 -12.32 -0.83 -5.14
N ALA A 197 -13.24 0.11 -5.17
CA ALA A 197 -13.93 0.60 -3.99
C ALA A 197 -15.36 0.98 -4.33
N VAL A 198 -16.23 0.90 -3.32
CA VAL A 198 -17.59 1.40 -3.36
C VAL A 198 -17.96 1.94 -1.98
N GLY A 199 -18.67 3.06 -1.94
CA GLY A 199 -19.14 3.68 -0.70
C GLY A 199 -20.32 4.61 -0.95
N GLY A 200 -21.00 4.98 0.13
CA GLY A 200 -22.15 5.87 0.11
C GLY A 200 -22.80 5.99 1.48
N GLY A 201 -23.80 6.89 1.59
CA GLY A 201 -24.64 7.03 2.76
C GLY A 201 -25.52 5.82 3.00
N LEU A 202 -25.54 5.33 4.22
CA LEU A 202 -26.47 4.31 4.71
C LEU A 202 -27.67 4.98 5.40
N ILE A 203 -27.43 6.11 6.07
CA ILE A 203 -28.42 7.00 6.68
C ILE A 203 -27.96 8.41 6.33
N ASP A 204 -28.83 9.15 5.63
CA ASP A 204 -28.51 10.49 5.12
C ASP A 204 -27.89 11.37 6.20
N ASN A 205 -26.76 12.00 5.88
CA ASN A 205 -25.99 12.90 6.75
C ASN A 205 -25.61 12.35 8.13
N THR A 206 -25.76 11.03 8.36
CA THR A 206 -25.53 10.44 9.69
C THR A 206 -24.57 9.24 9.65
N LEU A 207 -24.74 8.36 8.69
CA LEU A 207 -23.95 7.13 8.62
C LEU A 207 -23.60 6.80 7.18
N SER A 208 -22.31 6.75 6.88
CA SER A 208 -21.82 6.35 5.58
C SER A 208 -20.76 5.23 5.71
N ALA A 209 -20.64 4.41 4.68
CA ALA A 209 -19.71 3.30 4.64
C ALA A 209 -18.93 3.26 3.33
N ARG A 210 -17.72 2.67 3.38
CA ARG A 210 -16.90 2.42 2.22
C ARG A 210 -16.17 1.09 2.36
N VAL A 211 -16.17 0.31 1.27
CA VAL A 211 -15.42 -0.94 1.15
C VAL A 211 -14.45 -0.79 -0.01
N SER A 212 -13.20 -1.15 0.22
CA SER A 212 -12.16 -1.13 -0.79
C SER A 212 -11.43 -2.46 -0.78
N ALA A 213 -11.04 -2.96 -1.94
CA ALA A 213 -10.31 -4.22 -2.06
C ALA A 213 -9.25 -4.15 -3.15
N LEU A 214 -8.19 -4.94 -2.96
CA LEU A 214 -7.08 -5.08 -3.90
C LEU A 214 -6.68 -6.54 -4.00
N SER A 215 -6.37 -6.99 -5.22
CA SER A 215 -5.71 -8.26 -5.50
C SER A 215 -4.62 -8.04 -6.54
N ARG A 216 -3.38 -8.36 -6.19
CA ARG A 216 -2.21 -8.27 -7.07
C ARG A 216 -1.51 -9.61 -7.13
N SER A 217 -1.08 -10.02 -8.31
CA SER A 217 -0.28 -11.22 -8.48
C SER A 217 0.72 -11.10 -9.62
N ARG A 218 1.77 -11.90 -9.54
CA ARG A 218 2.77 -12.11 -10.59
C ARG A 218 3.22 -13.55 -10.55
N ASP A 219 3.50 -14.13 -11.71
CA ASP A 219 4.05 -15.47 -11.81
C ASP A 219 5.56 -15.48 -11.58
N ASN A 220 6.12 -16.67 -11.37
CA ASN A 220 7.56 -16.86 -11.34
C ASN A 220 8.18 -16.43 -12.67
N TRP A 221 9.26 -15.67 -12.61
CA TRP A 221 9.93 -15.19 -13.81
C TRP A 221 11.47 -15.32 -13.74
N ILE A 222 12.01 -15.64 -12.57
CA ILE A 222 13.41 -15.82 -12.34
C ILE A 222 13.71 -17.32 -12.23
N THR A 223 14.69 -17.76 -12.99
CA THR A 223 15.20 -19.13 -12.98
C THR A 223 16.22 -19.29 -11.86
N ASN A 224 16.07 -20.33 -11.07
CA ASN A 224 17.12 -20.75 -10.14
C ASN A 224 18.15 -21.59 -10.88
N GLY A 225 19.39 -21.11 -10.98
CA GLY A 225 20.47 -21.79 -11.71
C GLY A 225 20.91 -23.11 -11.09
N HIS A 226 20.62 -23.37 -9.80
CA HIS A 226 20.91 -24.66 -9.17
C HIS A 226 19.90 -25.74 -9.56
N THR A 227 18.64 -25.40 -9.68
CA THR A 227 17.56 -26.34 -10.03
C THR A 227 17.24 -26.35 -11.51
N GLY A 228 17.56 -25.28 -12.23
CA GLY A 228 17.16 -25.07 -13.62
C GLY A 228 15.68 -24.66 -13.78
N GLU A 229 14.95 -24.49 -12.69
CA GLU A 229 13.54 -24.20 -12.69
C GLU A 229 13.24 -22.69 -12.53
N LYS A 230 12.17 -22.24 -13.19
CA LYS A 230 11.63 -20.89 -13.03
C LYS A 230 10.73 -20.87 -11.80
N SER A 231 11.34 -20.74 -10.63
CA SER A 231 10.68 -20.92 -9.33
C SER A 231 10.62 -19.66 -8.46
N LEU A 232 11.23 -18.55 -8.91
CA LEU A 232 11.38 -17.33 -8.10
C LEU A 232 10.74 -16.11 -8.75
N GLY A 233 10.46 -15.09 -7.93
CA GLY A 233 9.94 -13.79 -8.37
C GLY A 233 8.42 -13.64 -8.38
N ARG A 234 7.68 -14.67 -7.98
CA ARG A 234 6.22 -14.60 -7.83
C ARG A 234 5.81 -13.79 -6.61
N TYR A 235 4.61 -13.25 -6.65
CA TYR A 235 3.92 -12.78 -5.45
C TYR A 235 2.40 -12.82 -5.65
N ARG A 236 1.69 -12.87 -4.52
CA ARG A 236 0.25 -12.65 -4.41
C ARG A 236 0.00 -11.77 -3.20
N ASP A 237 -0.63 -10.63 -3.40
CA ASP A 237 -0.88 -9.61 -2.38
C ASP A 237 -2.36 -9.21 -2.44
N ASN A 238 -3.10 -9.57 -1.40
CA ASN A 238 -4.53 -9.29 -1.30
C ASN A 238 -4.78 -8.43 -0.07
N ALA A 239 -5.60 -7.41 -0.23
CA ALA A 239 -5.98 -6.55 0.88
C ALA A 239 -7.44 -6.12 0.77
N VAL A 240 -8.05 -5.88 1.91
CA VAL A 240 -9.40 -5.33 2.04
C VAL A 240 -9.43 -4.29 3.15
N ARG A 241 -10.19 -3.23 2.93
CA ARG A 241 -10.45 -2.17 3.91
C ARG A 241 -11.94 -1.92 3.97
N PHE A 242 -12.46 -1.86 5.18
CA PHE A 242 -13.82 -1.43 5.49
C PHE A 242 -13.75 -0.17 6.35
N GLN A 243 -14.57 0.82 6.04
CA GLN A 243 -14.68 2.06 6.81
C GLN A 243 -16.13 2.35 7.08
N LEU A 244 -16.42 2.84 8.27
CA LEU A 244 -17.74 3.30 8.71
C LEU A 244 -17.58 4.66 9.36
N LEU A 245 -18.22 5.67 8.79
CA LEU A 245 -18.24 7.04 9.28
C LEU A 245 -19.62 7.33 9.89
N TRP A 246 -19.62 7.71 11.15
CA TRP A 246 -20.82 8.06 11.90
C TRP A 246 -20.75 9.51 12.39
N THR A 247 -21.68 10.33 11.96
CA THR A 247 -21.79 11.77 12.26
C THR A 247 -23.17 12.07 12.79
N PRO A 248 -23.49 11.65 14.06
CA PRO A 248 -24.84 11.81 14.61
C PRO A 248 -25.25 13.26 14.82
N THR A 249 -24.29 14.16 14.91
CA THR A 249 -24.45 15.60 15.04
C THR A 249 -23.28 16.31 14.37
N ASP A 250 -23.41 17.60 14.11
CA ASP A 250 -22.31 18.43 13.56
C ASP A 250 -21.09 18.54 14.48
N ARG A 251 -21.20 18.05 15.72
CA ARG A 251 -20.15 18.12 16.74
C ARG A 251 -19.44 16.80 17.01
N ILE A 252 -19.96 15.70 16.48
CA ILE A 252 -19.42 14.36 16.78
C ILE A 252 -19.16 13.63 15.48
N THR A 253 -17.91 13.24 15.30
CA THR A 253 -17.48 12.40 14.19
C THR A 253 -16.79 11.15 14.73
N ALA A 254 -17.21 9.97 14.28
CA ALA A 254 -16.58 8.71 14.60
C ALA A 254 -16.28 7.94 13.30
N LEU A 255 -15.01 7.62 13.08
CA LEU A 255 -14.57 6.81 11.95
C LEU A 255 -14.00 5.49 12.48
N LEU A 256 -14.65 4.39 12.15
CA LEU A 256 -14.14 3.04 12.35
C LEU A 256 -13.52 2.55 11.06
N LEU A 257 -12.29 2.06 11.13
CA LEU A 257 -11.55 1.48 10.02
C LEU A 257 -11.09 0.07 10.42
N GLN A 258 -11.36 -0.89 9.55
CA GLN A 258 -10.82 -2.25 9.62
C GLN A 258 -10.10 -2.58 8.34
N GLN A 259 -8.87 -3.07 8.44
CA GLN A 259 -8.09 -3.50 7.28
C GLN A 259 -7.42 -4.85 7.52
N ASN A 260 -7.29 -5.61 6.43
CA ASN A 260 -6.63 -6.90 6.46
C ASN A 260 -5.79 -7.07 5.18
N ARG A 261 -4.65 -7.73 5.29
CA ARG A 261 -3.76 -8.06 4.18
C ARG A 261 -3.22 -9.46 4.31
N SER A 262 -3.04 -10.13 3.17
CA SER A 262 -2.30 -11.37 3.03
C SER A 262 -1.32 -11.26 1.88
N LEU A 263 -0.04 -11.42 2.17
CA LEU A 263 1.05 -11.44 1.20
C LEU A 263 1.68 -12.83 1.21
N ASP A 264 1.82 -13.42 0.02
CA ASP A 264 2.57 -14.65 -0.25
C ASP A 264 3.46 -14.40 -1.47
N GLY A 265 4.73 -14.76 -1.41
CA GLY A 265 5.60 -14.55 -2.55
C GLY A 265 7.04 -15.00 -2.35
N THR A 266 7.87 -14.47 -3.22
CA THR A 266 9.32 -14.62 -3.13
C THR A 266 9.90 -13.42 -2.38
N SER A 267 10.76 -13.69 -1.41
CA SER A 267 11.53 -12.68 -0.68
C SER A 267 12.57 -11.99 -1.57
N SER A 268 13.40 -11.14 -1.01
CA SER A 268 14.52 -10.53 -1.74
C SER A 268 15.45 -11.58 -2.32
N ILE A 269 15.91 -11.29 -3.52
CA ILE A 269 16.88 -12.11 -4.23
C ILE A 269 18.14 -11.29 -4.35
N PHE A 270 19.21 -11.75 -3.72
CA PHE A 270 20.53 -11.15 -3.80
C PHE A 270 21.34 -11.80 -4.91
N ARG A 271 22.25 -11.04 -5.50
CA ARG A 271 23.19 -11.51 -6.53
C ARG A 271 24.59 -11.13 -6.11
N ALA A 272 25.47 -12.14 -6.05
CA ALA A 272 26.88 -11.93 -5.78
C ALA A 272 27.69 -11.91 -7.09
N ASN A 273 28.87 -11.28 -7.05
CA ASN A 273 29.85 -11.25 -8.14
C ASN A 273 29.31 -10.73 -9.48
N VAL A 274 28.40 -9.74 -9.43
CA VAL A 274 27.77 -9.16 -10.62
C VAL A 274 28.34 -7.80 -11.04
N PHE A 275 29.31 -7.29 -10.30
CA PHE A 275 30.03 -6.04 -10.63
C PHE A 275 31.47 -6.32 -11.06
N ASP A 276 31.99 -5.47 -11.94
CA ASP A 276 33.41 -5.44 -12.24
C ASP A 276 34.21 -4.91 -11.05
N THR A 277 35.40 -5.48 -10.82
CA THR A 277 36.23 -5.08 -9.68
C THR A 277 36.61 -3.61 -9.76
N GLY A 278 36.23 -2.85 -8.72
CA GLY A 278 36.51 -1.42 -8.62
C GLY A 278 35.61 -0.49 -9.45
N SER A 279 34.53 -1.02 -10.01
CA SER A 279 33.52 -0.29 -10.78
C SER A 279 32.11 -0.58 -10.27
N ALA A 280 31.15 0.27 -10.63
CA ALA A 280 29.70 0.04 -10.48
C ALA A 280 29.07 -0.58 -11.74
N ASP A 281 29.90 -0.94 -12.73
CA ASP A 281 29.40 -1.55 -13.96
C ASP A 281 29.09 -3.02 -13.75
N LEU A 282 27.98 -3.46 -14.36
CA LEU A 282 27.57 -4.87 -14.32
C LEU A 282 28.48 -5.70 -15.23
N ASN A 283 29.01 -6.78 -14.70
CA ASN A 283 29.83 -7.71 -15.46
C ASN A 283 28.98 -8.77 -16.20
N GLN A 284 29.65 -9.67 -16.94
CA GLN A 284 29.01 -10.73 -17.71
C GLN A 284 28.27 -11.80 -16.87
N ASN A 285 28.47 -11.83 -15.54
CA ASN A 285 27.77 -12.77 -14.66
C ASN A 285 26.34 -12.30 -14.37
N TYR A 286 26.04 -11.01 -14.59
CA TYR A 286 24.71 -10.50 -14.37
C TYR A 286 23.74 -10.99 -15.45
N GLN A 287 22.70 -11.68 -15.01
CA GLN A 287 21.53 -12.02 -15.83
C GLN A 287 20.26 -11.65 -15.06
N ARG A 288 19.39 -10.91 -15.71
CA ARG A 288 18.19 -10.37 -15.07
C ARG A 288 17.26 -11.45 -14.52
N ASP A 289 17.10 -12.54 -15.24
CA ASP A 289 16.14 -13.62 -15.01
C ASP A 289 16.80 -14.93 -14.52
N LEU A 290 18.08 -14.87 -14.11
CA LEU A 290 18.82 -15.99 -13.54
C LEU A 290 19.45 -15.58 -12.21
N VAL A 291 19.35 -16.47 -11.22
CA VAL A 291 20.04 -16.37 -9.94
C VAL A 291 20.40 -17.77 -9.46
N TYR A 292 21.50 -17.90 -8.76
CA TYR A 292 21.90 -19.15 -8.11
C TYR A 292 21.52 -19.03 -6.62
N TYR A 293 20.39 -19.63 -6.26
CA TYR A 293 19.85 -19.64 -4.90
C TYR A 293 19.83 -21.08 -4.39
N ASP A 294 20.51 -21.37 -3.30
CA ASP A 294 20.63 -22.72 -2.75
C ASP A 294 19.92 -22.91 -1.39
N GLY A 295 19.20 -21.93 -0.93
CA GLY A 295 18.37 -21.99 0.27
C GLY A 295 17.09 -22.83 0.15
N GLY A 296 16.95 -23.63 -0.92
CA GLY A 296 15.80 -24.47 -1.26
C GLY A 296 15.18 -24.10 -2.60
N ASP A 297 14.05 -24.74 -2.94
CA ASP A 297 13.39 -24.54 -4.25
C ASP A 297 12.75 -23.16 -4.39
N ILE A 298 12.35 -22.58 -3.28
CA ILE A 298 11.70 -21.28 -3.21
C ILE A 298 12.33 -20.43 -2.10
N ASN A 299 12.28 -19.12 -2.29
CA ASN A 299 12.68 -18.11 -1.29
C ASN A 299 11.42 -17.47 -0.69
N PRO A 300 10.73 -18.10 0.28
CA PRO A 300 9.39 -17.72 0.66
C PRO A 300 9.34 -16.43 1.48
N GLN A 301 8.30 -15.67 1.23
CA GLN A 301 7.88 -14.54 2.04
C GLN A 301 6.38 -14.60 2.24
N GLU A 302 5.93 -14.69 3.49
CA GLU A 302 4.52 -14.79 3.85
C GLU A 302 4.23 -13.86 5.01
N TYR A 303 3.28 -12.95 4.84
CA TYR A 303 2.83 -12.03 5.89
C TYR A 303 1.32 -11.88 5.89
N GLN A 304 0.75 -11.90 7.08
CA GLN A 304 -0.63 -11.51 7.33
C GLN A 304 -0.63 -10.31 8.25
N SER A 305 -1.48 -9.34 7.97
CA SER A 305 -1.65 -8.20 8.86
C SER A 305 -3.13 -7.81 8.97
N SER A 306 -3.48 -7.32 10.14
CA SER A 306 -4.79 -6.76 10.42
C SER A 306 -4.66 -5.50 11.24
N GLY A 307 -5.60 -4.58 11.06
CA GLY A 307 -5.63 -3.33 11.81
C GLY A 307 -7.06 -2.86 12.02
N THR A 308 -7.37 -2.51 13.26
CA THR A 308 -8.62 -1.84 13.63
C THR A 308 -8.29 -0.49 14.21
N THR A 309 -8.92 0.57 13.69
CA THR A 309 -8.72 1.94 14.16
C THR A 309 -10.06 2.58 14.42
N LEU A 310 -10.18 3.24 15.56
CA LEU A 310 -11.30 4.12 15.91
C LEU A 310 -10.77 5.54 16.08
N ASN A 311 -11.27 6.45 15.26
CA ASN A 311 -10.99 7.88 15.33
C ASN A 311 -12.26 8.60 15.77
N LEU A 312 -12.22 9.28 16.91
CA LEU A 312 -13.30 10.05 17.48
C LEU A 312 -12.91 11.52 17.50
N THR A 313 -13.77 12.39 16.99
CA THR A 313 -13.62 13.84 17.07
C THR A 313 -14.85 14.46 17.70
N PHE A 314 -14.62 15.35 18.66
CA PHE A 314 -15.64 16.14 19.33
C PHE A 314 -15.32 17.63 19.11
N ASP A 315 -16.18 18.32 18.41
CA ASP A 315 -16.04 19.75 18.11
C ASP A 315 -16.85 20.57 19.09
N PHE A 316 -16.17 21.46 19.82
CA PHE A 316 -16.75 22.44 20.71
C PHE A 316 -16.69 23.81 20.04
N ASP A 317 -17.33 24.81 20.61
CA ASP A 317 -17.44 26.13 19.98
C ASP A 317 -16.08 26.81 19.71
N SER A 318 -15.05 26.50 20.48
CA SER A 318 -13.71 27.10 20.36
C SER A 318 -12.56 26.11 20.29
N THR A 319 -12.83 24.81 20.45
CA THR A 319 -11.79 23.77 20.54
C THR A 319 -12.30 22.47 19.96
N SER A 320 -11.39 21.62 19.49
CA SER A 320 -11.70 20.26 19.03
C SER A 320 -10.88 19.27 19.84
N LEU A 321 -11.49 18.16 20.23
CA LEU A 321 -10.84 17.03 20.88
C LEU A 321 -10.89 15.82 19.95
N SER A 322 -9.70 15.31 19.58
CA SER A 322 -9.60 14.10 18.77
C SER A 322 -8.93 12.98 19.57
N SER A 323 -9.48 11.77 19.47
CA SER A 323 -8.92 10.55 20.04
C SER A 323 -8.75 9.50 18.95
N ILE A 324 -7.54 8.99 18.79
CA ILE A 324 -7.20 7.96 17.82
C ILE A 324 -6.74 6.74 18.59
N THR A 325 -7.48 5.64 18.47
CA THR A 325 -7.15 4.36 19.09
C THR A 325 -7.00 3.32 18.00
N SER A 326 -5.84 2.65 17.97
CA SER A 326 -5.55 1.65 16.95
C SER A 326 -4.94 0.40 17.55
N PHE A 327 -5.39 -0.75 17.05
CA PHE A 327 -4.78 -2.04 17.30
C PHE A 327 -4.31 -2.62 15.96
N GLN A 328 -3.01 -2.88 15.86
CA GLN A 328 -2.36 -3.39 14.65
C GLN A 328 -1.64 -4.69 14.97
N SER A 329 -1.76 -5.67 14.07
CA SER A 329 -1.08 -6.96 14.18
C SER A 329 -0.45 -7.34 12.84
N ALA A 330 0.74 -7.90 12.90
CA ALA A 330 1.39 -8.52 11.75
C ALA A 330 2.05 -9.81 12.19
N ASP A 331 1.87 -10.86 11.41
CA ASP A 331 2.47 -12.17 11.60
C ASP A 331 3.00 -12.67 10.26
N GLY A 332 4.12 -13.38 10.29
CA GLY A 332 4.67 -13.93 9.07
C GLY A 332 6.17 -14.22 9.16
N SER A 333 6.70 -14.64 8.03
CA SER A 333 8.11 -14.99 7.89
C SER A 333 8.63 -14.60 6.52
N SER A 334 9.92 -14.37 6.46
CA SER A 334 10.67 -14.20 5.22
C SER A 334 11.98 -14.97 5.33
N ARG A 335 12.29 -15.75 4.32
CA ARG A 335 13.55 -16.45 4.21
C ARG A 335 14.34 -15.87 3.04
N GLY A 336 15.58 -15.52 3.25
CA GLY A 336 16.49 -15.04 2.23
C GLY A 336 17.80 -15.78 2.31
N ASP A 337 18.45 -15.94 1.17
CA ASP A 337 19.85 -16.33 1.04
C ASP A 337 20.66 -15.03 0.84
N ILE A 338 21.80 -14.90 1.54
CA ILE A 338 22.63 -13.69 1.57
C ILE A 338 24.01 -14.03 1.02
#